data_c7f030f8d1564ad9b449e624be7863e9
#
_entry.id   c7f030f8d1564ad9b449e624be7863e9
#
_cell.length_a   1.000
_cell.length_b   1.000
_cell.length_c   1.000
_cell.angle_alpha   90.00
_cell.angle_beta   90.00
_cell.angle_gamma   90.00
#
_symmetry.space_group_name_H-M   'P 1'
#
loop_
_entity.id
_entity.type
_entity.pdbx_description
1 polymer ?
#
loop_
_entity_poly.entity_id
_entity_poly.type
_entity_poly.pdbx_seq_one_letter_code
_entity_poly.pdbx_strand_id
1 'polypeptide(L)'
;MSDTYSIIYSSEARDDLREIYSYIAYDLHAPETAEGQVNRIRKEIRSLDFMPSRYAVVDWEPWKSMGMHRVPVDNFIVYYVVNNGSRTITVIRIFYGGRDIED
;
A
#
# COMPACT_ATOMS: atom_id res chain seq x y z
N MET A 1 -8.11 -25.40 -4.07
CA MET A 1 -7.71 -24.46 -5.03
C MET A 1 -7.70 -23.06 -4.53
N SER A 2 -6.63 -22.44 -4.69
CA SER A 2 -6.44 -21.14 -4.08
C SER A 2 -6.74 -20.04 -5.07
N ASP A 3 -7.48 -19.02 -4.63
CA ASP A 3 -7.72 -17.83 -5.44
C ASP A 3 -6.84 -16.67 -4.95
N THR A 4 -5.74 -17.00 -4.32
CA THR A 4 -4.86 -15.96 -3.78
C THR A 4 -4.01 -15.33 -4.87
N TYR A 5 -3.61 -14.11 -4.61
CA TYR A 5 -2.76 -13.34 -5.50
C TYR A 5 -1.39 -13.18 -4.88
N SER A 6 -0.37 -13.10 -5.73
CA SER A 6 0.98 -12.78 -5.28
C SER A 6 1.11 -11.28 -5.11
N ILE A 7 1.85 -10.85 -4.11
CA ILE A 7 1.99 -9.43 -3.80
C ILE A 7 3.42 -9.00 -4.06
N ILE A 8 3.56 -7.93 -4.84
CA ILE A 8 4.86 -7.37 -5.21
C ILE A 8 4.86 -5.91 -4.79
N TYR A 9 5.95 -5.45 -4.21
CA TYR A 9 6.12 -4.05 -3.87
C TYR A 9 6.98 -3.39 -4.94
N SER A 10 6.56 -2.23 -5.42
CA SER A 10 7.43 -1.42 -6.26
C SER A 10 8.62 -0.94 -5.44
N SER A 11 9.68 -0.51 -6.11
CA SER A 11 10.84 0.04 -5.39
C SER A 11 10.43 1.28 -4.61
N GLU A 12 9.54 2.09 -5.19
CA GLU A 12 9.05 3.30 -4.52
C GLU A 12 8.26 2.96 -3.26
N ALA A 13 7.43 1.91 -3.32
CA ALA A 13 6.67 1.50 -2.14
C ALA A 13 7.57 0.99 -1.02
N ARG A 14 8.64 0.27 -1.39
CA ARG A 14 9.61 -0.16 -0.40
C ARG A 14 10.31 1.02 0.26
N ASP A 15 10.67 2.01 -0.55
CA ASP A 15 11.27 3.22 -0.01
C ASP A 15 10.31 3.97 0.88
N ASP A 16 9.02 4.01 0.49
CA ASP A 16 8.00 4.64 1.33
C ASP A 16 7.93 3.99 2.71
N LEU A 17 7.97 2.65 2.77
CA LEU A 17 7.93 1.96 4.05
C LEU A 17 9.16 2.26 4.90
N ARG A 18 10.34 2.32 4.28
CA ARG A 18 11.55 2.68 4.99
C ARG A 18 11.47 4.10 5.54
N GLU A 19 10.94 5.03 4.75
CA GLU A 19 10.81 6.41 5.19
C GLU A 19 9.81 6.54 6.31
N ILE A 20 8.70 5.81 6.25
CA ILE A 20 7.72 5.82 7.33
C ILE A 20 8.37 5.32 8.61
N TYR A 21 9.10 4.22 8.53
CA TYR A 21 9.78 3.67 9.70
C TYR A 21 10.80 4.67 10.24
N SER A 22 11.64 5.21 9.37
CA SER A 22 12.71 6.11 9.79
C SER A 22 12.17 7.37 10.44
N TYR A 23 11.10 7.92 9.87
CA TYR A 23 10.52 9.13 10.42
C TYR A 23 10.00 8.89 11.84
N ILE A 24 9.26 7.81 12.04
CA ILE A 24 8.68 7.54 13.36
C ILE A 24 9.76 7.11 14.35
N ALA A 25 10.68 6.24 13.91
CA ALA A 25 11.69 5.70 14.81
C ALA A 25 12.71 6.73 15.22
N TYR A 26 13.15 7.57 14.28
CA TYR A 26 14.28 8.46 14.53
C TYR A 26 13.85 9.90 14.70
N ASP A 27 12.98 10.43 13.85
CA ASP A 27 12.56 11.82 13.99
C ASP A 27 11.62 11.98 15.17
N LEU A 28 10.73 11.03 15.41
CA LEU A 28 9.80 11.07 16.52
C LEU A 28 10.29 10.27 17.72
N HIS A 29 11.47 9.66 17.64
CA HIS A 29 12.08 8.89 18.72
C HIS A 29 11.17 7.79 19.25
N ALA A 30 10.47 7.09 18.37
CA ALA A 30 9.50 6.07 18.77
C ALA A 30 9.68 4.78 17.96
N PRO A 31 10.79 4.04 18.15
CA PRO A 31 11.06 2.87 17.32
C PRO A 31 10.02 1.77 17.47
N GLU A 32 9.45 1.58 18.65
CA GLU A 32 8.43 0.55 18.82
C GLU A 32 7.14 0.92 18.10
N THR A 33 6.80 2.20 18.11
CA THR A 33 5.66 2.70 17.35
C THR A 33 5.90 2.52 15.85
N ALA A 34 7.13 2.80 15.41
CA ALA A 34 7.49 2.62 13.99
C ALA A 34 7.29 1.18 13.55
N GLU A 35 7.77 0.23 14.36
CA GLU A 35 7.64 -1.17 14.03
C GLU A 35 6.17 -1.58 13.96
N GLY A 36 5.39 -1.16 14.93
CA GLY A 36 3.96 -1.47 14.94
C GLY A 36 3.23 -0.89 13.74
N GLN A 37 3.56 0.34 13.37
CA GLN A 37 2.92 1.00 12.23
C GLN A 37 3.23 0.26 10.93
N VAL A 38 4.51 -0.06 10.71
CA VAL A 38 4.91 -0.76 9.48
C VAL A 38 4.29 -2.16 9.44
N ASN A 39 4.23 -2.83 10.59
CA ASN A 39 3.64 -4.16 10.65
C ASN A 39 2.15 -4.14 10.32
N ARG A 40 1.42 -3.13 10.76
CA ARG A 40 0.00 -3.02 10.44
C ARG A 40 -0.21 -2.76 8.95
N ILE A 41 0.64 -1.93 8.35
CA ILE A 41 0.56 -1.68 6.91
C ILE A 41 0.83 -2.98 6.14
N ARG A 42 1.88 -3.69 6.52
CA ARG A 42 2.21 -4.95 5.85
C ARG A 42 1.11 -6.00 6.02
N LYS A 43 0.50 -6.05 7.20
CA LYS A 43 -0.58 -7.00 7.45
C LYS A 43 -1.77 -6.72 6.56
N GLU A 44 -2.14 -5.45 6.42
CA GLU A 44 -3.25 -5.09 5.55
C GLU A 44 -2.93 -5.42 4.09
N ILE A 45 -1.70 -5.16 3.67
CA ILE A 45 -1.29 -5.49 2.30
C ILE A 45 -1.37 -7.00 2.08
N ARG A 46 -0.92 -7.80 3.03
CA ARG A 46 -0.99 -9.26 2.88
C ARG A 46 -2.43 -9.74 2.74
N SER A 47 -3.37 -9.05 3.37
CA SER A 47 -4.77 -9.44 3.29
C SER A 47 -5.37 -9.22 1.91
N LEU A 48 -4.66 -8.48 1.04
CA LEU A 48 -5.13 -8.24 -0.33
C LEU A 48 -4.97 -9.48 -1.21
N ASP A 49 -4.31 -10.52 -0.73
CA ASP A 49 -4.15 -11.75 -1.49
C ASP A 49 -5.50 -12.44 -1.72
N PHE A 50 -6.53 -12.04 -1.01
CA PHE A 50 -7.88 -12.56 -1.14
C PHE A 50 -8.83 -11.41 -1.43
N MET A 51 -9.56 -11.50 -2.54
CA MET A 51 -10.52 -10.48 -2.97
C MET A 51 -9.88 -9.09 -3.03
N PRO A 52 -8.81 -8.93 -3.84
CA PRO A 52 -8.09 -7.65 -3.84
C PRO A 52 -8.90 -6.48 -4.40
N SER A 53 -10.00 -6.75 -5.09
CA SER A 53 -10.81 -5.69 -5.68
C SER A 53 -11.86 -5.14 -4.72
N ARG A 54 -11.85 -5.55 -3.45
CA ARG A 54 -12.88 -5.11 -2.50
C ARG A 54 -12.75 -3.64 -2.10
N TYR A 55 -11.59 -3.04 -2.33
CA TYR A 55 -11.39 -1.63 -2.01
C TYR A 55 -11.62 -0.76 -3.24
N ALA A 56 -11.94 0.50 -3.01
CA ALA A 56 -12.34 1.41 -4.07
C ALA A 56 -11.19 1.74 -5.01
N VAL A 57 -11.53 1.97 -6.28
CA VAL A 57 -10.60 2.50 -7.26
C VAL A 57 -10.56 4.01 -7.10
N VAL A 58 -9.37 4.61 -7.23
CA VAL A 58 -9.25 6.06 -7.21
C VAL A 58 -10.02 6.65 -8.38
N ASP A 59 -10.45 7.92 -8.26
CA ASP A 59 -11.27 8.52 -9.30
C ASP A 59 -10.59 9.66 -10.03
N TRP A 60 -9.27 9.63 -10.11
CA TRP A 60 -8.52 10.63 -10.89
C TRP A 60 -7.56 9.93 -11.84
N GLU A 61 -7.37 10.55 -13.01
CA GLU A 61 -6.52 9.99 -14.05
C GLU A 61 -5.07 10.38 -13.83
N PRO A 62 -4.14 9.58 -14.34
CA PRO A 62 -4.34 8.36 -15.15
C PRO A 62 -4.65 7.11 -14.34
N TRP A 63 -4.65 7.23 -13.02
CA TRP A 63 -4.72 6.07 -12.15
C TRP A 63 -6.08 5.37 -12.18
N LYS A 64 -7.14 6.15 -12.44
CA LYS A 64 -8.47 5.57 -12.55
C LYS A 64 -8.51 4.59 -13.72
N SER A 65 -7.98 5.00 -14.87
CA SER A 65 -7.97 4.14 -16.05
C SER A 65 -7.08 2.92 -15.87
N MET A 66 -6.06 3.02 -15.02
CA MET A 66 -5.18 1.91 -14.72
C MET A 66 -5.77 0.97 -13.67
N GLY A 67 -6.91 1.34 -13.09
CA GLY A 67 -7.56 0.52 -12.08
C GLY A 67 -6.84 0.52 -10.75
N MET A 68 -6.24 1.64 -10.36
CA MET A 68 -5.51 1.70 -9.11
C MET A 68 -6.48 1.82 -7.93
N HIS A 69 -6.34 0.89 -7.00
CA HIS A 69 -7.14 0.87 -5.77
C HIS A 69 -6.41 1.60 -4.65
N ARG A 70 -7.17 1.99 -3.64
CA ARG A 70 -6.61 2.59 -2.44
C ARG A 70 -7.20 1.94 -1.21
N VAL A 71 -6.37 1.70 -0.22
CA VAL A 71 -6.81 1.15 1.06
C VAL A 71 -6.16 1.93 2.19
N PRO A 72 -6.98 2.49 3.10
CA PRO A 72 -6.41 3.20 4.25
C PRO A 72 -5.94 2.23 5.32
N VAL A 73 -4.82 2.56 5.94
CA VAL A 73 -4.28 1.83 7.08
C VAL A 73 -3.83 2.87 8.10
N ASP A 74 -4.62 3.05 9.15
CA ASP A 74 -4.37 4.10 10.13
C ASP A 74 -4.34 5.46 9.41
N ASN A 75 -3.23 6.20 9.50
CA ASN A 75 -3.11 7.49 8.85
C ASN A 75 -2.43 7.42 7.49
N PHE A 76 -2.28 6.21 6.95
CA PHE A 76 -1.59 6.02 5.68
C PHE A 76 -2.54 5.44 4.65
N ILE A 77 -2.22 5.62 3.38
CA ILE A 77 -2.99 5.06 2.28
C ILE A 77 -2.05 4.26 1.39
N VAL A 78 -2.44 3.02 1.12
CA VAL A 78 -1.71 2.13 0.22
C VAL A 78 -2.39 2.16 -1.13
N TYR A 79 -1.62 2.42 -2.18
CA TYR A 79 -2.11 2.42 -3.56
C TYR A 79 -1.58 1.18 -4.27
N TYR A 80 -2.47 0.43 -4.91
CA TYR A 80 -2.08 -0.81 -5.56
C TYR A 80 -2.91 -1.06 -6.81
N VAL A 81 -2.35 -1.85 -7.72
CA VAL A 81 -3.06 -2.28 -8.92
C VAL A 81 -3.12 -3.79 -8.93
N VAL A 82 -4.17 -4.33 -9.55
CA VAL A 82 -4.42 -5.76 -9.61
C VAL A 82 -4.30 -6.22 -11.04
N ASN A 83 -3.49 -7.24 -11.27
CA ASN A 83 -3.40 -7.90 -12.57
C ASN A 83 -4.05 -9.26 -12.45
N ASN A 84 -5.25 -9.39 -13.00
CA ASN A 84 -6.01 -10.64 -12.88
C ASN A 84 -5.41 -11.75 -13.75
N GLY A 85 -4.74 -11.38 -14.84
CA GLY A 85 -4.14 -12.37 -15.72
C GLY A 85 -3.02 -13.12 -15.05
N SER A 86 -2.16 -12.42 -14.34
CA SER A 86 -1.03 -13.03 -13.63
C SER A 86 -1.32 -13.30 -12.18
N ARG A 87 -2.48 -12.89 -11.68
CA ARG A 87 -2.84 -12.97 -10.28
C ARG A 87 -1.79 -12.31 -9.40
N THR A 88 -1.48 -11.07 -9.76
CA THR A 88 -0.45 -10.30 -9.08
C THR A 88 -1.03 -8.97 -8.62
N ILE A 89 -0.66 -8.58 -7.42
CA ILE A 89 -0.98 -7.25 -6.88
C ILE A 89 0.34 -6.51 -6.76
N THR A 90 0.40 -5.31 -7.35
CA THR A 90 1.59 -4.48 -7.23
C THR A 90 1.25 -3.28 -6.36
N VAL A 91 1.94 -3.17 -5.23
CA VAL A 91 1.82 -1.99 -4.37
C VAL A 91 2.66 -0.88 -4.99
N ILE A 92 1.99 0.19 -5.39
CA ILE A 92 2.62 1.28 -6.15
C ILE A 92 3.25 2.31 -5.22
N ARG A 93 2.49 2.79 -4.24
CA ARG A 93 2.98 3.79 -3.30
C ARG A 93 2.27 3.63 -1.97
N ILE A 94 2.90 4.13 -0.91
CA ILE A 94 2.31 4.19 0.44
C ILE A 94 2.56 5.59 0.95
N PHE A 95 1.50 6.37 1.14
CA PHE A 95 1.60 7.77 1.51
C PHE A 95 0.87 8.04 2.81
N TYR A 96 1.32 9.07 3.50
CA TYR A 96 0.55 9.62 4.62
C TYR A 96 -0.79 10.12 4.06
N GLY A 97 -1.86 9.88 4.81
CA GLY A 97 -3.22 10.00 4.31
C GLY A 97 -3.65 11.37 3.81
N GLY A 98 -2.99 12.43 4.22
CA GLY A 98 -3.32 13.75 3.72
C GLY A 98 -2.67 14.10 2.40
N ARG A 99 -1.91 13.17 1.83
CA ARG A 99 -1.10 13.42 0.65
C ARG A 99 -1.68 12.68 -0.54
N ASP A 100 -1.95 13.39 -1.63
CA ASP A 100 -2.45 12.77 -2.84
C ASP A 100 -1.30 12.28 -3.71
N ILE A 101 -1.54 11.18 -4.41
CA ILE A 101 -0.58 10.72 -5.39
C ILE A 101 -0.83 11.52 -6.67
N GLU A 102 0.23 12.13 -7.18
CA GLU A 102 0.11 12.94 -8.40
C GLU A 102 0.92 12.35 -9.52
N ASP A 103 0.51 12.65 -10.74
CA ASP A 103 1.18 12.15 -11.94
C ASP A 103 2.41 12.96 -12.28
#